data_01c63be26028c7f3dc726db9ef288f4c
#
_entry.id   01c63be26028c7f3dc726db9ef288f4c
#
_cell.length_a   1.000
_cell.length_b   1.000
_cell.length_c   1.000
_cell.angle_alpha   90.00
_cell.angle_beta   90.00
_cell.angle_gamma   90.00
#
_symmetry.space_group_name_H-M   'P 1'
#
loop_
_entity.id
_entity.type
_entity.pdbx_description
1 polymer ?
#
loop_
_entity_poly.entity_id
_entity_poly.type
_entity_poly.pdbx_seq_one_letter_code
_entity_poly.pdbx_strand_id
1 'polypeptide(L)'
;SDEHGVPITIRAKKEGITPQDVVDRYHTLIKKSFEEFGVSFDVYSRTTSKTHHDTASDFFRKLYDKGEFIEKTSMQYYDEEVKTFLADRYITGECPHCHAEGAYGDQCEKCGTSLSPTDLINPKSAISGSQPVMRETKHWYLPLDKHEEWLRRWILEDHKEWRPNVYGQCKSWLDMGLQPRAVSRDLDWGIPVPVEGAEGKVLYVWFDAPIGYISNTKELLPDTWEKWWKDPET
;
A
#
# COMPACT_ATOMS: atom_id res chain seq x y z
N SER A 1 -10.36 -9.16 3.54
CA SER A 1 -9.66 -8.19 4.43
C SER A 1 -8.30 -7.81 3.88
N ASP A 2 -7.95 -6.54 4.03
CA ASP A 2 -6.60 -6.03 3.77
C ASP A 2 -5.77 -6.23 5.06
N GLU A 3 -4.67 -6.99 4.95
CA GLU A 3 -3.93 -7.53 6.10
C GLU A 3 -2.44 -7.20 6.07
N HIS A 4 -2.00 -6.42 5.09
CA HIS A 4 -0.62 -5.97 4.99
C HIS A 4 -0.43 -4.54 5.54
N GLY A 5 0.83 -4.13 5.66
CA GLY A 5 1.20 -2.77 6.06
C GLY A 5 1.60 -2.61 7.52
N VAL A 6 2.16 -1.45 7.77
CA VAL A 6 2.79 -1.05 9.03
C VAL A 6 1.87 -1.13 10.27
N PRO A 7 0.57 -0.77 10.22
CA PRO A 7 -0.28 -0.83 11.41
C PRO A 7 -0.37 -2.23 12.03
N ILE A 8 -0.34 -3.27 11.20
CA ILE A 8 -0.38 -4.66 11.66
C ILE A 8 0.87 -5.01 12.45
N THR A 9 2.04 -4.66 11.94
CA THR A 9 3.33 -4.95 12.61
C THR A 9 3.50 -4.14 13.89
N ILE A 10 3.04 -2.89 13.93
CA ILE A 10 3.02 -2.08 15.17
C ILE A 10 2.13 -2.77 16.22
N ARG A 11 0.95 -3.21 15.82
CA ARG A 11 0.01 -3.89 16.72
C ARG A 11 0.59 -5.18 17.25
N ALA A 12 1.17 -6.01 16.38
CA ALA A 12 1.83 -7.26 16.75
C ALA A 12 2.95 -7.04 17.77
N LYS A 13 3.84 -6.08 17.52
CA LYS A 13 4.91 -5.71 18.46
C LYS A 13 4.37 -5.24 19.80
N LYS A 14 3.34 -4.39 19.82
CA LYS A 14 2.72 -3.88 21.04
C LYS A 14 2.07 -4.99 21.88
N GLU A 15 1.51 -5.99 21.25
CA GLU A 15 0.84 -7.11 21.93
C GLU A 15 1.77 -8.31 22.19
N GLY A 16 2.99 -8.32 21.65
CA GLY A 16 3.95 -9.42 21.80
C GLY A 16 3.54 -10.70 21.08
N ILE A 17 2.81 -10.56 19.96
CA ILE A 17 2.32 -11.64 19.11
C ILE A 17 2.82 -11.48 17.66
N THR A 18 2.58 -12.46 16.81
CA THR A 18 2.95 -12.35 15.40
C THR A 18 1.97 -11.48 14.60
N PRO A 19 2.40 -10.86 13.48
CA PRO A 19 1.48 -10.19 12.56
C PRO A 19 0.36 -11.12 12.06
N GLN A 20 0.67 -12.42 11.87
CA GLN A 20 -0.32 -13.41 11.47
C GLN A 20 -1.42 -13.59 12.52
N ASP A 21 -1.06 -13.66 13.81
CA ASP A 21 -2.04 -13.77 14.90
C ASP A 21 -2.99 -12.56 14.94
N VAL A 22 -2.45 -11.36 14.67
CA VAL A 22 -3.27 -10.13 14.59
C VAL A 22 -4.29 -10.24 13.48
N VAL A 23 -3.85 -10.56 12.26
CA VAL A 23 -4.75 -10.58 11.10
C VAL A 23 -5.75 -11.73 11.18
N ASP A 24 -5.38 -12.89 11.69
CA ASP A 24 -6.30 -14.04 11.88
C ASP A 24 -7.44 -13.69 12.84
N ARG A 25 -7.10 -13.03 13.94
CA ARG A 25 -8.09 -12.55 14.90
C ARG A 25 -9.06 -11.54 14.29
N TYR A 26 -8.54 -10.51 13.60
CA TYR A 26 -9.38 -9.48 13.00
C TYR A 26 -10.16 -9.97 11.79
N HIS A 27 -9.58 -10.82 10.96
CA HIS A 27 -10.29 -11.46 9.84
C HIS A 27 -11.54 -12.20 10.34
N THR A 28 -11.37 -13.03 11.37
CA THR A 28 -12.47 -13.80 11.97
C THR A 28 -13.52 -12.88 12.59
N LEU A 29 -13.08 -11.87 13.35
CA LEU A 29 -13.97 -10.90 13.99
C LEU A 29 -14.81 -10.12 12.97
N ILE A 30 -14.18 -9.58 11.94
CA ILE A 30 -14.85 -8.78 10.92
C ILE A 30 -15.82 -9.64 10.13
N LYS A 31 -15.41 -10.85 9.71
CA LYS A 31 -16.29 -11.79 9.03
C LYS A 31 -17.55 -12.08 9.84
N LYS A 32 -17.37 -12.43 11.12
CA LYS A 32 -18.49 -12.68 12.03
C LYS A 32 -19.39 -11.47 12.21
N SER A 33 -18.82 -10.25 12.31
CA SER A 33 -19.60 -9.02 12.42
C SER A 33 -20.48 -8.80 11.20
N PHE A 34 -19.98 -9.05 9.99
CA PHE A 34 -20.79 -8.98 8.78
C PHE A 34 -21.92 -10.02 8.78
N GLU A 35 -21.63 -11.26 9.18
CA GLU A 35 -22.63 -12.32 9.29
C GLU A 35 -23.74 -11.94 10.29
N GLU A 36 -23.39 -11.40 11.46
CA GLU A 36 -24.34 -10.90 12.45
C GLU A 36 -25.18 -9.72 11.95
N PHE A 37 -24.64 -8.90 11.06
CA PHE A 37 -25.35 -7.81 10.37
C PHE A 37 -26.26 -8.30 9.23
N GLY A 38 -26.25 -9.60 8.93
CA GLY A 38 -27.02 -10.18 7.82
C GLY A 38 -26.39 -9.97 6.45
N VAL A 39 -25.09 -9.61 6.39
CA VAL A 39 -24.33 -9.49 5.13
C VAL A 39 -23.74 -10.85 4.79
N SER A 40 -24.04 -11.36 3.60
CA SER A 40 -23.48 -12.60 3.06
C SER A 40 -22.45 -12.30 1.96
N PHE A 41 -21.45 -13.16 1.87
CA PHE A 41 -20.44 -13.14 0.83
C PHE A 41 -20.34 -14.52 0.19
N ASP A 42 -20.19 -14.60 -1.13
CA ASP A 42 -19.86 -15.86 -1.80
C ASP A 42 -18.42 -16.30 -1.44
N VAL A 43 -17.52 -15.34 -1.25
CA VAL A 43 -16.19 -15.55 -0.68
C VAL A 43 -15.80 -14.35 0.20
N TYR A 44 -15.32 -14.59 1.39
CA TYR A 44 -14.69 -13.60 2.25
C TYR A 44 -13.21 -13.90 2.37
N SER A 45 -12.42 -13.38 1.44
CA SER A 45 -11.00 -13.65 1.32
C SER A 45 -10.13 -12.58 2.02
N ARG A 46 -8.82 -12.72 1.87
CA ARG A 46 -7.79 -11.95 2.59
C ARG A 46 -6.53 -11.77 1.75
N THR A 47 -5.82 -10.67 1.95
CA THR A 47 -4.58 -10.39 1.21
C THR A 47 -3.40 -11.28 1.64
N THR A 48 -3.49 -11.98 2.77
CA THR A 48 -2.51 -13.01 3.18
C THR A 48 -2.78 -14.38 2.57
N SER A 49 -3.82 -14.54 1.73
CA SER A 49 -4.06 -15.82 1.04
C SER A 49 -2.98 -16.11 0.00
N LYS A 50 -2.70 -17.42 -0.20
CA LYS A 50 -1.74 -17.85 -1.21
C LYS A 50 -2.13 -17.37 -2.61
N THR A 51 -3.41 -17.44 -2.95
CA THR A 51 -3.92 -16.99 -4.26
C THR A 51 -3.65 -15.50 -4.46
N HIS A 52 -3.81 -14.69 -3.41
CA HIS A 52 -3.51 -13.27 -3.50
C HIS A 52 -2.01 -13.02 -3.66
N HIS A 53 -1.16 -13.66 -2.85
CA HIS A 53 0.29 -13.54 -2.97
C HIS A 53 0.79 -13.90 -4.38
N ASP A 54 0.32 -15.02 -4.93
CA ASP A 54 0.69 -15.46 -6.28
C ASP A 54 0.21 -14.45 -7.34
N THR A 55 -1.01 -13.91 -7.18
CA THR A 55 -1.59 -12.96 -8.13
C THR A 55 -0.85 -11.62 -8.11
N ALA A 56 -0.61 -11.05 -6.93
CA ALA A 56 0.09 -9.78 -6.80
C ALA A 56 1.55 -9.88 -7.26
N SER A 57 2.22 -11.00 -6.95
CA SER A 57 3.56 -11.29 -7.45
C SER A 57 3.61 -11.39 -8.98
N ASP A 58 2.61 -12.00 -9.60
CA ASP A 58 2.49 -12.09 -11.07
C ASP A 58 2.26 -10.71 -11.70
N PHE A 59 1.42 -9.87 -11.09
CA PHE A 59 1.24 -8.48 -11.53
C PHE A 59 2.54 -7.69 -11.48
N PHE A 60 3.27 -7.77 -10.37
CA PHE A 60 4.54 -7.07 -10.23
C PHE A 60 5.54 -7.54 -11.30
N ARG A 61 5.73 -8.86 -11.46
CA ARG A 61 6.65 -9.41 -12.48
C ARG A 61 6.31 -8.95 -13.88
N LYS A 62 5.03 -8.97 -14.25
CA LYS A 62 4.59 -8.53 -15.60
C LYS A 62 4.93 -7.06 -15.87
N LEU A 63 4.78 -6.19 -14.89
CA LEU A 63 5.15 -4.79 -15.02
C LEU A 63 6.67 -4.61 -15.03
N TYR A 64 7.38 -5.37 -14.20
CA TYR A 64 8.84 -5.38 -14.16
C TYR A 64 9.44 -5.85 -15.49
N ASP A 65 8.98 -6.96 -16.03
CA ASP A 65 9.45 -7.53 -17.30
C ASP A 65 9.15 -6.62 -18.50
N LYS A 66 8.11 -5.80 -18.43
CA LYS A 66 7.78 -4.76 -19.41
C LYS A 66 8.63 -3.49 -19.26
N GLY A 67 9.45 -3.38 -18.21
CA GLY A 67 10.24 -2.18 -17.93
C GLY A 67 9.42 -0.98 -17.48
N GLU A 68 8.23 -1.22 -16.90
CA GLU A 68 7.33 -0.14 -16.43
C GLU A 68 7.83 0.52 -15.13
N PHE A 69 8.68 -0.15 -14.36
CA PHE A 69 9.21 0.42 -13.12
C PHE A 69 10.51 1.18 -13.34
N ILE A 70 10.71 2.21 -12.52
CA ILE A 70 11.98 2.91 -12.37
C ILE A 70 12.62 2.43 -11.06
N GLU A 71 13.85 1.93 -11.12
CA GLU A 71 14.64 1.67 -9.92
C GLU A 71 15.31 2.97 -9.44
N LYS A 72 15.10 3.29 -8.17
CA LYS A 72 15.78 4.43 -7.54
C LYS A 72 16.37 4.02 -6.20
N THR A 73 17.61 4.41 -6.01
CA THR A 73 18.27 4.42 -4.71
C THR A 73 18.04 5.78 -4.06
N SER A 74 17.61 5.78 -2.82
CA SER A 74 17.33 7.00 -2.05
C SER A 74 17.72 6.83 -0.60
N MET A 75 17.97 7.95 0.07
CA MET A 75 18.17 7.98 1.50
C MET A 75 16.83 7.89 2.22
N GLN A 76 16.71 6.96 3.16
CA GLN A 76 15.51 6.76 3.99
C GLN A 76 15.89 6.73 5.46
N TYR A 77 14.95 7.08 6.32
CA TYR A 77 15.17 7.00 7.77
C TYR A 77 15.28 5.56 8.24
N TYR A 78 16.26 5.32 9.07
CA TYR A 78 16.59 4.03 9.68
C TYR A 78 16.73 4.18 11.19
N ASP A 79 16.12 3.29 11.92
CA ASP A 79 16.24 3.20 13.38
C ASP A 79 17.35 2.21 13.73
N GLU A 80 18.42 2.69 14.37
CA GLU A 80 19.57 1.87 14.73
C GLU A 80 19.31 0.97 15.96
N GLU A 81 18.35 1.35 16.82
CA GLU A 81 18.02 0.56 18.01
C GLU A 81 17.27 -0.72 17.64
N VAL A 82 16.27 -0.60 16.78
CA VAL A 82 15.45 -1.73 16.32
C VAL A 82 15.87 -2.28 14.96
N LYS A 83 16.91 -1.71 14.35
CA LYS A 83 17.56 -2.15 13.10
C LYS A 83 16.58 -2.28 11.94
N THR A 84 15.70 -1.30 11.75
CA THR A 84 14.70 -1.30 10.68
C THR A 84 14.58 0.05 9.99
N PHE A 85 14.23 0.06 8.71
CA PHE A 85 13.84 1.28 8.03
C PHE A 85 12.48 1.76 8.53
N LEU A 86 12.32 3.09 8.58
CA LEU A 86 11.12 3.74 9.09
C LEU A 86 10.24 4.20 7.92
N ALA A 87 9.51 3.25 7.34
CA ALA A 87 8.53 3.54 6.30
C ALA A 87 7.20 4.01 6.90
N ASP A 88 6.54 4.90 6.20
CA ASP A 88 5.15 5.28 6.42
C ASP A 88 4.86 5.62 7.91
N ARG A 89 4.12 4.78 8.63
CA ARG A 89 3.70 5.00 10.02
C ARG A 89 4.72 4.57 11.08
N TYR A 90 5.87 4.07 10.66
CA TYR A 90 6.99 3.82 11.57
C TYR A 90 7.74 5.09 11.97
N ILE A 91 7.46 6.22 11.29
CA ILE A 91 8.05 7.51 11.61
C ILE A 91 6.97 8.54 11.87
N THR A 92 7.19 9.39 12.85
CA THR A 92 6.34 10.51 13.19
C THR A 92 7.18 11.78 13.31
N GLY A 93 6.54 12.93 13.12
CA GLY A 93 7.18 14.21 13.26
C GLY A 93 6.18 15.34 13.21
N GLU A 94 6.65 16.57 13.05
CA GLU A 94 5.80 17.73 12.82
C GLU A 94 5.50 17.85 11.33
N CYS A 95 4.23 18.13 10.99
CA CYS A 95 3.79 18.33 9.61
C CYS A 95 4.35 19.64 9.05
N PRO A 96 5.02 19.66 7.88
CA PRO A 96 5.56 20.88 7.30
C PRO A 96 4.49 21.88 6.83
N HIS A 97 3.22 21.43 6.66
CA HIS A 97 2.13 22.27 6.18
C HIS A 97 1.31 22.93 7.28
N CYS A 98 0.91 22.16 8.29
CA CYS A 98 0.00 22.68 9.33
C CYS A 98 0.63 22.69 10.72
N HIS A 99 1.88 22.32 10.86
CA HIS A 99 2.66 22.27 12.10
C HIS A 99 2.03 21.39 13.19
N ALA A 100 1.20 20.44 12.80
CA ALA A 100 0.64 19.46 13.73
C ALA A 100 1.74 18.48 14.14
N GLU A 101 1.89 18.29 15.45
CA GLU A 101 2.74 17.23 16.01
C GLU A 101 2.14 15.84 15.76
N GLY A 102 3.00 14.83 15.62
CA GLY A 102 2.59 13.45 15.44
C GLY A 102 2.06 13.10 14.04
N ALA A 103 2.38 13.91 13.02
CA ALA A 103 2.12 13.54 11.64
C ALA A 103 2.93 12.31 11.25
N TYR A 104 2.31 11.39 10.49
CA TYR A 104 2.98 10.20 9.97
C TYR A 104 3.75 10.48 8.67
N GLY A 105 4.68 9.60 8.34
CA GLY A 105 5.52 9.74 7.16
C GLY A 105 4.80 9.55 5.82
N ASP A 106 3.56 9.05 5.80
CA ASP A 106 2.72 8.89 4.62
C ASP A 106 1.67 9.99 4.48
N GLN A 107 1.15 10.49 5.60
CA GLN A 107 0.07 11.47 5.62
C GLN A 107 -0.04 12.20 6.97
N CYS A 108 -0.39 13.48 6.91
CA CYS A 108 -0.83 14.20 8.10
C CYS A 108 -2.33 13.97 8.34
N GLU A 109 -2.70 13.34 9.44
CA GLU A 109 -4.11 13.08 9.76
C GLU A 109 -4.90 14.34 10.11
N LYS A 110 -4.22 15.47 10.45
CA LYS A 110 -4.90 16.72 10.78
C LYS A 110 -5.30 17.54 9.56
N CYS A 111 -4.42 17.65 8.55
CA CYS A 111 -4.71 18.47 7.35
C CYS A 111 -4.90 17.63 6.08
N GLY A 112 -4.73 16.30 6.15
CA GLY A 112 -4.92 15.39 5.03
C GLY A 112 -3.83 15.42 3.95
N THR A 113 -2.77 16.22 4.14
CA THR A 113 -1.68 16.31 3.17
C THR A 113 -0.90 15.00 3.11
N SER A 114 -0.67 14.49 1.89
CA SER A 114 0.24 13.36 1.64
C SER A 114 1.68 13.80 1.88
N LEU A 115 2.44 13.00 2.59
CA LEU A 115 3.81 13.29 2.98
C LEU A 115 4.76 12.16 2.51
N SER A 116 6.04 12.49 2.46
CA SER A 116 7.13 11.52 2.47
C SER A 116 7.77 11.52 3.86
N PRO A 117 8.31 10.40 4.36
CA PRO A 117 9.03 10.36 5.64
C PRO A 117 10.08 11.48 5.79
N THR A 118 10.72 11.84 4.70
CA THR A 118 11.78 12.88 4.66
C THR A 118 11.24 14.31 4.73
N ASP A 119 9.94 14.53 4.58
CA ASP A 119 9.33 15.85 4.67
C ASP A 119 9.06 16.28 6.12
N LEU A 120 9.00 15.31 7.05
CA LEU A 120 8.70 15.58 8.45
C LEU A 120 9.75 16.46 9.12
N ILE A 121 9.29 17.40 9.91
CA ILE A 121 10.13 18.22 10.78
C ILE A 121 10.34 17.44 12.10
N ASN A 122 11.58 17.41 12.61
CA ASN A 122 11.96 16.71 13.84
C ASN A 122 11.47 15.25 13.88
N PRO A 123 11.84 14.42 12.88
CA PRO A 123 11.34 13.05 12.79
C PRO A 123 11.81 12.18 13.95
N LYS A 124 10.94 11.26 14.41
CA LYS A 124 11.23 10.28 15.45
C LYS A 124 10.70 8.91 15.04
N SER A 125 11.41 7.87 15.46
CA SER A 125 10.91 6.50 15.34
C SER A 125 9.63 6.34 16.16
N ALA A 126 8.55 5.87 15.53
CA ALA A 126 7.33 5.49 16.25
C ALA A 126 7.48 4.14 16.99
N ILE A 127 8.59 3.44 16.77
CA ILE A 127 8.87 2.14 17.40
C ILE A 127 9.66 2.31 18.69
N SER A 128 10.83 2.97 18.61
CA SER A 128 11.75 3.14 19.75
C SER A 128 11.66 4.52 20.39
N GLY A 129 11.13 5.53 19.67
CA GLY A 129 11.18 6.93 20.08
C GLY A 129 12.53 7.61 19.79
N SER A 130 13.52 6.88 19.27
CA SER A 130 14.84 7.40 18.95
C SER A 130 14.81 8.35 17.75
N GLN A 131 15.86 9.16 17.65
CA GLN A 131 16.09 9.97 16.46
C GLN A 131 16.70 9.08 15.36
N PRO A 132 16.05 8.98 14.18
CA PRO A 132 16.51 8.10 13.13
C PRO A 132 17.74 8.68 12.41
N VAL A 133 18.50 7.79 11.77
CA VAL A 133 19.59 8.14 10.86
C VAL A 133 19.18 7.90 9.40
N MET A 134 19.87 8.55 8.47
CA MET A 134 19.63 8.33 7.05
C MET A 134 20.49 7.17 6.56
N ARG A 135 19.86 6.19 5.87
CA ARG A 135 20.52 5.09 5.18
C ARG A 135 20.04 4.95 3.75
N GLU A 136 20.91 4.47 2.90
CA GLU A 136 20.58 4.20 1.49
C GLU A 136 19.75 2.92 1.36
N THR A 137 18.70 2.99 0.55
CA THR A 137 17.90 1.84 0.12
C THR A 137 17.40 2.01 -1.30
N LYS A 138 17.18 0.89 -1.99
CA LYS A 138 16.69 0.84 -3.36
C LYS A 138 15.24 0.40 -3.40
N HIS A 139 14.41 1.09 -4.18
CA HIS A 139 13.01 0.76 -4.40
C HIS A 139 12.61 0.82 -5.87
N TRP A 140 11.53 0.13 -6.21
CA TRP A 140 10.85 0.19 -7.50
C TRP A 140 9.73 1.22 -7.44
N TYR A 141 9.65 2.07 -8.46
CA TYR A 141 8.68 3.15 -8.57
C TYR A 141 7.84 2.97 -9.81
N LEU A 142 6.52 3.05 -9.67
CA LEU A 142 5.60 3.19 -10.79
C LEU A 142 5.58 4.67 -11.21
N PRO A 143 6.00 5.00 -12.44
CA PRO A 143 6.07 6.38 -12.92
C PRO A 143 4.69 6.90 -13.33
N LEU A 144 3.85 7.26 -12.35
CA LEU A 144 2.49 7.74 -12.59
C LEU A 144 2.43 9.02 -13.43
N ASP A 145 3.46 9.84 -13.37
CA ASP A 145 3.65 11.03 -14.21
C ASP A 145 3.60 10.71 -15.71
N LYS A 146 4.14 9.57 -16.13
CA LYS A 146 4.06 9.12 -17.53
C LYS A 146 2.64 8.74 -17.98
N HIS A 147 1.77 8.43 -17.05
CA HIS A 147 0.39 8.03 -17.31
C HIS A 147 -0.60 9.17 -17.08
N GLU A 148 -0.15 10.36 -16.66
CA GLU A 148 -1.03 11.45 -16.24
C GLU A 148 -1.95 11.93 -17.36
N GLU A 149 -1.47 12.10 -18.58
CA GLU A 149 -2.29 12.55 -19.72
C GLU A 149 -3.41 11.58 -20.04
N TRP A 150 -3.09 10.27 -20.08
CA TRP A 150 -4.09 9.22 -20.25
C TRP A 150 -5.09 9.18 -19.12
N LEU A 151 -4.65 9.27 -17.85
CA LEU A 151 -5.52 9.28 -16.68
C LEU A 151 -6.43 10.51 -16.66
N ARG A 152 -5.92 11.68 -17.05
CA ARG A 152 -6.74 12.90 -17.19
C ARG A 152 -7.90 12.69 -18.14
N ARG A 153 -7.60 12.20 -19.34
CA ARG A 153 -8.63 11.91 -20.33
C ARG A 153 -9.63 10.89 -19.80
N TRP A 154 -9.14 9.75 -19.37
CA TRP A 154 -9.98 8.64 -18.89
C TRP A 154 -10.89 9.06 -17.72
N ILE A 155 -10.35 9.74 -16.70
CA ILE A 155 -11.13 10.15 -15.53
C ILE A 155 -12.00 11.38 -15.82
N LEU A 156 -11.41 12.45 -16.38
CA LEU A 156 -12.07 13.75 -16.45
C LEU A 156 -12.96 13.93 -17.69
N GLU A 157 -12.76 13.15 -18.73
CA GLU A 157 -13.55 13.23 -19.96
C GLU A 157 -14.49 12.03 -20.13
N ASP A 158 -13.98 10.80 -19.94
CA ASP A 158 -14.70 9.56 -20.23
C ASP A 158 -15.57 9.07 -19.05
N HIS A 159 -15.30 9.50 -17.80
CA HIS A 159 -15.98 9.04 -16.57
C HIS A 159 -16.54 10.17 -15.71
N LYS A 160 -17.22 11.13 -16.34
CA LYS A 160 -17.87 12.25 -15.64
C LYS A 160 -19.04 11.84 -14.76
N GLU A 161 -19.57 10.64 -14.96
CA GLU A 161 -20.66 10.03 -14.21
C GLU A 161 -20.24 9.53 -12.82
N TRP A 162 -18.96 9.50 -12.51
CA TRP A 162 -18.49 9.10 -11.20
C TRP A 162 -19.05 10.01 -10.10
N ARG A 163 -19.18 9.45 -8.90
CA ARG A 163 -19.67 10.21 -7.75
C ARG A 163 -18.84 11.49 -7.57
N PRO A 164 -19.49 12.67 -7.31
CA PRO A 164 -18.79 13.95 -7.28
C PRO A 164 -17.58 14.01 -6.33
N ASN A 165 -17.65 13.33 -5.19
CA ASN A 165 -16.52 13.27 -4.24
C ASN A 165 -15.34 12.47 -4.79
N VAL A 166 -15.59 11.35 -5.50
CA VAL A 166 -14.54 10.53 -6.13
C VAL A 166 -13.92 11.30 -7.30
N TYR A 167 -14.75 11.83 -8.20
CA TYR A 167 -14.30 12.63 -9.34
C TYR A 167 -13.49 13.85 -8.88
N GLY A 168 -14.00 14.60 -7.89
CA GLY A 168 -13.32 15.78 -7.34
C GLY A 168 -11.97 15.46 -6.71
N GLN A 169 -11.85 14.34 -5.99
CA GLN A 169 -10.59 13.91 -5.40
C GLN A 169 -9.57 13.52 -6.47
N CYS A 170 -9.97 12.73 -7.45
CA CYS A 170 -9.10 12.35 -8.58
C CYS A 170 -8.64 13.58 -9.36
N LYS A 171 -9.56 14.50 -9.65
CA LYS A 171 -9.23 15.77 -10.30
C LYS A 171 -8.20 16.58 -9.51
N SER A 172 -8.37 16.67 -8.19
CA SER A 172 -7.42 17.39 -7.32
C SER A 172 -6.01 16.81 -7.39
N TRP A 173 -5.87 15.49 -7.38
CA TRP A 173 -4.55 14.84 -7.54
C TRP A 173 -3.93 15.10 -8.91
N LEU A 174 -4.72 15.03 -9.96
CA LEU A 174 -4.26 15.32 -11.31
C LEU A 174 -3.86 16.80 -11.46
N ASP A 175 -4.60 17.74 -10.86
CA ASP A 175 -4.27 19.17 -10.91
C ASP A 175 -2.98 19.52 -10.15
N MET A 176 -2.63 18.75 -9.11
CA MET A 176 -1.33 18.85 -8.41
C MET A 176 -0.17 18.25 -9.19
N GLY A 177 -0.43 17.47 -10.22
CA GLY A 177 0.55 16.69 -10.98
C GLY A 177 0.94 15.39 -10.29
N LEU A 178 0.92 14.29 -11.05
CA LEU A 178 1.29 12.98 -10.55
C LEU A 178 2.79 12.82 -10.44
N GLN A 179 3.24 12.07 -9.44
CA GLN A 179 4.64 11.77 -9.20
C GLN A 179 4.89 10.25 -9.19
N PRO A 180 6.10 9.79 -9.53
CA PRO A 180 6.44 8.39 -9.38
C PRO A 180 6.21 7.90 -7.93
N ARG A 181 5.55 6.76 -7.78
CA ARG A 181 5.21 6.18 -6.46
C ARG A 181 5.96 4.89 -6.23
N ALA A 182 6.65 4.80 -5.10
CA ALA A 182 7.33 3.56 -4.70
C ALA A 182 6.30 2.45 -4.43
N VAL A 183 6.48 1.31 -5.11
CA VAL A 183 5.63 0.12 -5.02
C VAL A 183 6.24 -0.97 -4.14
N SER A 184 7.36 -0.71 -3.50
CA SER A 184 8.02 -1.60 -2.54
C SER A 184 8.33 -0.86 -1.23
N ARG A 185 8.52 -1.63 -0.16
CA ARG A 185 8.88 -1.14 1.18
C ARG A 185 9.91 -2.05 1.83
N ASP A 186 10.78 -1.47 2.65
CA ASP A 186 11.69 -2.21 3.54
C ASP A 186 10.89 -2.65 4.78
N LEU A 187 10.22 -3.77 4.68
CA LEU A 187 9.39 -4.37 5.74
C LEU A 187 9.52 -5.89 5.68
N ASP A 188 9.22 -6.53 6.77
CA ASP A 188 9.23 -7.99 6.93
C ASP A 188 7.81 -8.62 6.90
N TRP A 189 6.76 -7.78 6.78
CA TRP A 189 5.38 -8.22 6.70
C TRP A 189 4.69 -7.67 5.44
N GLY A 190 4.32 -8.56 4.55
CA GLY A 190 3.72 -8.28 3.25
C GLY A 190 4.12 -9.32 2.21
N ILE A 191 3.78 -9.08 0.96
CA ILE A 191 4.16 -9.95 -0.16
C ILE A 191 5.61 -9.64 -0.54
N PRO A 192 6.54 -10.59 -0.48
CA PRO A 192 7.92 -10.37 -0.91
C PRO A 192 7.99 -9.85 -2.35
N VAL A 193 8.83 -8.86 -2.60
CA VAL A 193 9.07 -8.37 -3.97
C VAL A 193 9.70 -9.49 -4.79
N PRO A 194 9.06 -9.96 -5.90
CA PRO A 194 9.39 -11.22 -6.53
C PRO A 194 10.50 -11.12 -7.61
N VAL A 195 11.53 -10.31 -7.35
CA VAL A 195 12.68 -10.13 -8.28
C VAL A 195 14.00 -10.23 -7.52
N GLU A 196 15.08 -10.52 -8.24
CA GLU A 196 16.42 -10.63 -7.68
C GLU A 196 16.91 -9.29 -7.10
N GLY A 197 17.64 -9.34 -5.99
CA GLY A 197 18.14 -8.15 -5.29
C GLY A 197 17.08 -7.37 -4.51
N ALA A 198 15.94 -8.01 -4.21
CA ALA A 198 14.84 -7.45 -3.44
C ALA A 198 14.72 -8.04 -2.03
N GLU A 199 15.78 -8.64 -1.50
CA GLU A 199 15.79 -9.26 -0.18
C GLU A 199 15.41 -8.23 0.90
N GLY A 200 14.54 -8.62 1.82
CA GLY A 200 14.03 -7.75 2.90
C GLY A 200 13.05 -6.68 2.44
N LYS A 201 12.48 -6.83 1.24
CA LYS A 201 11.49 -5.90 0.69
C LYS A 201 10.17 -6.60 0.38
N VAL A 202 9.09 -5.89 0.63
CA VAL A 202 7.73 -6.34 0.31
C VAL A 202 7.04 -5.34 -0.62
N LEU A 203 5.98 -5.79 -1.28
CA LEU A 203 5.10 -4.92 -2.05
C LEU A 203 4.44 -3.89 -1.13
N TYR A 204 4.28 -2.68 -1.64
CA TYR A 204 3.53 -1.65 -0.93
C TYR A 204 2.05 -2.02 -0.86
N VAL A 205 1.45 -1.89 0.32
CA VAL A 205 0.05 -2.31 0.57
C VAL A 205 -0.95 -1.74 -0.44
N TRP A 206 -0.81 -0.49 -0.84
CA TRP A 206 -1.69 0.12 -1.85
C TRP A 206 -1.43 -0.33 -3.29
N PHE A 207 -0.33 -1.03 -3.53
CA PHE A 207 -0.11 -1.74 -4.79
C PHE A 207 -0.77 -3.11 -4.76
N ASP A 208 -0.66 -3.86 -3.67
CA ASP A 208 -1.21 -5.22 -3.58
C ASP A 208 -2.71 -5.24 -3.26
N ALA A 209 -3.21 -4.40 -2.36
CA ALA A 209 -4.59 -4.45 -1.89
C ALA A 209 -5.66 -4.39 -3.00
N PRO A 210 -5.56 -3.52 -4.03
CA PRO A 210 -6.53 -3.50 -5.14
C PRO A 210 -6.55 -4.80 -5.96
N ILE A 211 -5.43 -5.53 -6.01
CA ILE A 211 -5.34 -6.83 -6.70
C ILE A 211 -6.21 -7.88 -5.99
N GLY A 212 -6.59 -7.61 -4.73
CA GLY A 212 -7.52 -8.42 -3.96
C GLY A 212 -8.85 -8.67 -4.67
N TYR A 213 -9.36 -7.71 -5.44
CA TYR A 213 -10.58 -7.92 -6.22
C TYR A 213 -10.42 -9.02 -7.26
N ILE A 214 -9.25 -9.10 -7.90
CA ILE A 214 -8.94 -10.14 -8.88
C ILE A 214 -8.69 -11.48 -8.20
N SER A 215 -7.90 -11.51 -7.11
CA SER A 215 -7.60 -12.74 -6.40
C SER A 215 -8.83 -13.36 -5.74
N ASN A 216 -9.76 -12.53 -5.23
CA ASN A 216 -11.04 -13.01 -4.69
C ASN A 216 -11.89 -13.69 -5.79
N THR A 217 -11.92 -13.10 -7.00
CA THR A 217 -12.59 -13.73 -8.13
C THR A 217 -11.92 -15.05 -8.53
N LYS A 218 -10.59 -15.12 -8.47
CA LYS A 218 -9.85 -16.37 -8.72
C LYS A 218 -10.15 -17.45 -7.68
N GLU A 219 -10.32 -17.09 -6.41
CA GLU A 219 -10.68 -18.05 -5.36
C GLU A 219 -12.10 -18.59 -5.55
N LEU A 220 -13.04 -17.72 -5.92
CA LEU A 220 -14.43 -18.08 -6.13
C LEU A 220 -14.64 -18.85 -7.44
N LEU A 221 -13.99 -18.43 -8.51
CA LEU A 221 -14.22 -18.91 -9.88
C LEU A 221 -12.88 -19.29 -10.56
N PRO A 222 -12.16 -20.31 -10.05
CA PRO A 222 -10.80 -20.62 -10.50
C PRO A 222 -10.70 -20.89 -12.00
N ASP A 223 -11.73 -21.51 -12.60
CA ASP A 223 -11.72 -21.90 -14.01
C ASP A 223 -12.24 -20.81 -14.95
N THR A 224 -12.89 -19.77 -14.43
CA THR A 224 -13.60 -18.78 -15.27
C THR A 224 -13.31 -17.32 -14.90
N TRP A 225 -12.46 -17.04 -13.91
CA TRP A 225 -12.15 -15.68 -13.46
C TRP A 225 -11.66 -14.74 -14.57
N GLU A 226 -10.97 -15.29 -15.60
CA GLU A 226 -10.47 -14.50 -16.72
C GLU A 226 -11.59 -13.86 -17.56
N LYS A 227 -12.75 -14.49 -17.63
CA LYS A 227 -13.93 -13.92 -18.30
C LYS A 227 -14.41 -12.62 -17.64
N TRP A 228 -14.14 -12.45 -16.35
CA TRP A 228 -14.54 -11.27 -15.58
C TRP A 228 -13.51 -10.15 -15.60
N TRP A 229 -12.26 -10.46 -15.88
CA TRP A 229 -11.16 -9.50 -15.74
C TRP A 229 -10.37 -9.27 -17.03
N LYS A 230 -10.52 -10.10 -18.04
CA LYS A 230 -9.75 -10.03 -19.29
C LYS A 230 -10.61 -10.01 -20.55
N ASP A 231 -11.89 -10.22 -20.42
CA ASP A 231 -12.81 -10.16 -21.56
C ASP A 231 -13.10 -8.68 -21.88
N PRO A 232 -12.81 -8.22 -23.11
CA PRO A 232 -13.07 -6.84 -23.49
C PRO A 232 -14.56 -6.50 -23.62
N GLU A 233 -15.45 -7.52 -23.58
CA GLU A 233 -16.91 -7.35 -23.65
C GLU A 233 -17.58 -7.31 -22.27
N THR A 234 -16.81 -7.52 -21.18
CA THR A 234 -17.27 -7.40 -19.80
C THR A 234 -16.79 -6.10 -19.20
#